data_840ddda3dc40eb2e0085f1c3d1f6b221
#
_entry.id   840ddda3dc40eb2e0085f1c3d1f6b221
#
_cell.length_a   1.000
_cell.length_b   1.000
_cell.length_c   1.000
_cell.angle_alpha   90.00
_cell.angle_beta   90.00
_cell.angle_gamma   90.00
#
_symmetry.space_group_name_H-M   'P 1'
#
loop_
_entity.id
_entity.type
_entity.pdbx_description
1 polymer ?
#
loop_
_entity_poly.entity_id
_entity_poly.type
_entity_poly.pdbx_seq_one_letter_code
_entity_poly.pdbx_strand_id
1 'polypeptide(L)'
;MLMNRRLSDSPGRVLRPFIGLAVLASLSAVFAGRASGQEEFDQYKLRLDTFWFYSSPTGTIQGHADSVPVDFQKDLNFNNYSTFSGMLDWKFTHKNHLYIAFSPFFTDKTTTLNRTITFQGQTFEVGAVVKSQLHAWYVAPGYQYDIIRRKRGHLGLAAQINMFNTSAKISGTGQVAGGGSTSASTSASGSLLAPIPVAGPQFRLYLTDSPRVFVDGNLFGMYFFGYGSFVSTADALGVTINKHVSVNAGYQLASHLTVNGTQNRLGLQLSQKGAIVGMQFSF
;
A
#
# COMPACT_ATOMS: atom_id res chain seq x y z
N MET A 1 18.39 -29.22 39.89
CA MET A 1 17.27 -28.24 39.95
C MET A 1 16.89 -27.89 38.51
N LEU A 2 15.92 -28.64 37.96
CA LEU A 2 15.52 -28.57 36.55
C LEU A 2 14.33 -27.58 36.42
N MET A 3 14.53 -26.50 35.71
CA MET A 3 13.54 -25.43 35.53
C MET A 3 12.77 -25.70 34.24
N ASN A 4 11.54 -26.20 34.38
CA ASN A 4 10.58 -26.46 33.32
C ASN A 4 10.07 -25.12 32.74
N ARG A 5 10.43 -24.80 31.50
CA ARG A 5 9.80 -23.73 30.73
C ARG A 5 8.58 -24.29 30.01
N ARG A 6 7.40 -23.94 30.47
CA ARG A 6 6.14 -24.13 29.72
C ARG A 6 6.11 -23.16 28.54
N LEU A 7 6.07 -23.72 27.35
CA LEU A 7 5.68 -22.99 26.13
C LEU A 7 4.17 -22.75 26.18
N SER A 8 3.76 -21.51 26.21
CA SER A 8 2.36 -21.13 26.07
C SER A 8 2.03 -21.06 24.58
N ASP A 9 1.43 -22.10 24.04
CA ASP A 9 0.82 -22.10 22.72
C ASP A 9 -0.45 -21.24 22.73
N SER A 10 -0.44 -20.12 22.02
CA SER A 10 -1.62 -19.32 21.79
C SER A 10 -2.40 -19.88 20.60
N PRO A 11 -3.70 -20.27 20.74
CA PRO A 11 -4.49 -20.93 19.69
C PRO A 11 -4.91 -20.01 18.53
N GLY A 12 -4.47 -18.75 18.48
CA GLY A 12 -4.89 -17.76 17.48
C GLY A 12 -4.17 -17.79 16.12
N ARG A 13 -3.12 -18.62 15.96
CA ARG A 13 -2.30 -18.60 14.72
C ARG A 13 -2.77 -19.51 13.58
N VAL A 14 -3.65 -20.47 13.84
CA VAL A 14 -4.03 -21.50 12.87
C VAL A 14 -5.23 -21.10 11.99
N LEU A 15 -6.05 -20.13 12.40
CA LEU A 15 -7.28 -19.76 11.65
C LEU A 15 -7.05 -18.81 10.45
N ARG A 16 -5.90 -18.14 10.35
CA ARG A 16 -5.65 -17.15 9.31
C ARG A 16 -5.50 -17.67 7.87
N PRO A 17 -4.92 -18.87 7.59
CA PRO A 17 -4.83 -19.37 6.22
C PRO A 17 -6.16 -19.88 5.67
N PHE A 18 -7.12 -20.29 6.52
CA PHE A 18 -8.39 -20.86 6.06
C PHE A 18 -9.38 -19.84 5.50
N ILE A 19 -9.32 -18.58 5.93
CA ILE A 19 -10.21 -17.52 5.44
C ILE A 19 -9.85 -17.17 3.98
N GLY A 20 -8.58 -17.11 3.64
CA GLY A 20 -8.12 -16.86 2.25
C GLY A 20 -8.52 -17.98 1.29
N LEU A 21 -8.47 -19.22 1.74
CA LEU A 21 -8.84 -20.39 0.92
C LEU A 21 -10.36 -20.46 0.70
N ALA A 22 -11.16 -20.12 1.71
CA ALA A 22 -12.62 -20.09 1.60
C ALA A 22 -13.12 -19.01 0.65
N VAL A 23 -12.48 -17.83 0.62
CA VAL A 23 -12.80 -16.76 -0.32
C VAL A 23 -12.43 -17.16 -1.75
N LEU A 24 -11.29 -17.80 -1.98
CA LEU A 24 -10.89 -18.32 -3.30
C LEU A 24 -11.84 -19.44 -3.78
N ALA A 25 -12.27 -20.34 -2.90
CA ALA A 25 -13.20 -21.42 -3.24
C ALA A 25 -14.61 -20.90 -3.56
N SER A 26 -15.10 -19.89 -2.83
CA SER A 26 -16.39 -19.26 -3.12
C SER A 26 -16.38 -18.46 -4.42
N LEU A 27 -15.30 -17.79 -4.76
CA LEU A 27 -15.11 -17.12 -6.05
C LEU A 27 -15.14 -18.14 -7.21
N SER A 28 -14.49 -19.29 -7.07
CA SER A 28 -14.48 -20.34 -8.10
C SER A 28 -15.86 -20.89 -8.42
N ALA A 29 -16.76 -21.02 -7.43
CA ALA A 29 -18.12 -21.50 -7.60
C ALA A 29 -19.01 -20.49 -8.39
N VAL A 30 -18.79 -19.18 -8.19
CA VAL A 30 -19.54 -18.12 -8.91
C VAL A 30 -19.15 -18.07 -10.39
N PHE A 31 -17.91 -18.44 -10.73
CA PHE A 31 -17.43 -18.49 -12.11
C PHE A 31 -17.72 -19.80 -12.85
N ALA A 32 -18.32 -20.81 -12.19
CA ALA A 32 -18.64 -22.11 -12.80
C ALA A 32 -19.82 -22.11 -13.79
N GLY A 33 -20.49 -20.96 -14.01
CA GLY A 33 -21.58 -20.82 -14.96
C GLY A 33 -21.17 -21.07 -16.43
N ARG A 34 -22.07 -21.67 -17.21
CA ARG A 34 -21.87 -22.01 -18.63
C ARG A 34 -21.51 -20.77 -19.47
N ALA A 35 -20.49 -20.90 -20.32
CA ALA A 35 -20.15 -19.92 -21.35
C ALA A 35 -21.27 -19.87 -22.40
N SER A 36 -22.21 -18.96 -22.29
CA SER A 36 -23.08 -18.55 -23.37
C SER A 36 -22.47 -17.32 -24.06
N GLY A 37 -22.58 -17.17 -25.34
CA GLY A 37 -22.08 -16.04 -26.13
C GLY A 37 -22.76 -14.70 -25.82
N GLN A 38 -23.00 -14.43 -24.54
CA GLN A 38 -23.63 -13.20 -24.06
C GLN A 38 -22.58 -12.10 -23.93
N GLU A 39 -22.98 -10.90 -24.31
CA GLU A 39 -22.16 -9.69 -24.19
C GLU A 39 -21.64 -9.49 -22.75
N GLU A 40 -20.34 -9.29 -22.61
CA GLU A 40 -19.70 -9.08 -21.31
C GLU A 40 -20.05 -7.70 -20.75
N PHE A 41 -20.13 -7.59 -19.43
CA PHE A 41 -20.41 -6.30 -18.77
C PHE A 41 -19.18 -5.39 -18.73
N ASP A 42 -17.98 -5.97 -18.76
CA ASP A 42 -16.71 -5.27 -18.63
C ASP A 42 -16.04 -5.05 -19.99
N GLN A 43 -16.72 -4.28 -20.84
CA GLN A 43 -16.23 -3.94 -22.18
C GLN A 43 -15.57 -2.57 -22.19
N TYR A 44 -14.25 -2.53 -22.36
CA TYR A 44 -13.46 -1.33 -22.60
C TYR A 44 -12.15 -1.70 -23.30
N LYS A 45 -11.55 -0.73 -23.98
CA LYS A 45 -10.16 -0.81 -24.46
C LYS A 45 -9.22 -0.04 -23.56
N LEU A 46 -9.69 1.09 -23.05
CA LEU A 46 -8.94 1.94 -22.14
C LEU A 46 -9.82 2.29 -20.95
N ARG A 47 -9.27 2.18 -19.75
CA ARG A 47 -9.94 2.59 -18.51
C ARG A 47 -9.02 3.47 -17.68
N LEU A 48 -9.54 4.61 -17.26
CA LEU A 48 -8.90 5.48 -16.29
C LEU A 48 -9.65 5.36 -14.96
N ASP A 49 -8.96 4.88 -13.96
CA ASP A 49 -9.44 4.81 -12.58
C ASP A 49 -8.82 5.97 -11.81
N THR A 50 -9.63 6.72 -11.08
CA THR A 50 -9.20 7.78 -10.18
C THR A 50 -9.70 7.49 -8.79
N PHE A 51 -8.86 7.67 -7.78
CA PHE A 51 -9.18 7.33 -6.39
C PHE A 51 -8.80 8.47 -5.47
N TRP A 52 -9.70 8.81 -4.56
CA TRP A 52 -9.37 9.51 -3.35
C TRP A 52 -9.17 8.47 -2.23
N PHE A 53 -8.01 8.53 -1.60
CA PHE A 53 -7.60 7.60 -0.56
C PHE A 53 -7.39 8.37 0.74
N TYR A 54 -8.06 7.92 1.81
CA TYR A 54 -7.90 8.45 3.15
C TYR A 54 -7.35 7.36 4.06
N SER A 55 -6.16 7.58 4.62
CA SER A 55 -5.42 6.56 5.35
C SER A 55 -4.73 7.11 6.59
N SER A 56 -4.46 6.21 7.53
CA SER A 56 -3.59 6.45 8.68
C SER A 56 -2.35 5.59 8.54
N PRO A 57 -1.18 6.15 8.17
CA PRO A 57 0.05 5.40 8.05
C PRO A 57 0.57 5.04 9.44
N THR A 58 1.08 3.83 9.58
CA THR A 58 1.81 3.36 10.75
C THR A 58 3.14 2.76 10.32
N GLY A 59 4.11 2.73 11.21
CA GLY A 59 5.40 2.13 10.93
C GLY A 59 6.57 2.97 11.38
N THR A 60 7.74 2.68 10.83
CA THR A 60 9.00 3.29 11.25
C THR A 60 9.89 3.58 10.07
N ILE A 61 10.72 4.59 10.23
CA ILE A 61 11.85 4.87 9.35
C ILE A 61 13.15 4.77 10.12
N GLN A 62 14.17 4.22 9.50
CA GLN A 62 15.46 3.98 10.11
C GLN A 62 16.55 4.59 9.23
N GLY A 63 17.39 5.44 9.82
CA GLY A 63 18.44 6.13 9.09
C GLY A 63 19.56 5.22 8.60
N HIS A 64 19.99 4.29 9.45
CA HIS A 64 21.01 3.27 9.18
C HIS A 64 20.59 1.95 9.82
N ALA A 65 21.23 0.85 9.42
CA ALA A 65 20.90 -0.50 9.93
C ALA A 65 20.88 -0.59 11.46
N ASP A 66 21.79 0.09 12.13
CA ASP A 66 21.98 0.02 13.59
C ASP A 66 21.33 1.20 14.34
N SER A 67 20.65 2.13 13.66
CA SER A 67 19.99 3.25 14.29
C SER A 67 18.64 2.85 14.90
N VAL A 68 18.25 3.50 16.00
CA VAL A 68 16.92 3.31 16.58
C VAL A 68 15.85 3.78 15.61
N PRO A 69 14.86 2.94 15.27
CA PRO A 69 13.79 3.34 14.36
C PRO A 69 12.97 4.53 14.90
N VAL A 70 12.64 5.45 14.04
CA VAL A 70 11.76 6.61 14.31
C VAL A 70 10.35 6.23 13.93
N ASP A 71 9.42 6.28 14.86
CA ASP A 71 8.01 5.90 14.67
C ASP A 71 7.22 7.05 14.02
N PHE A 72 6.45 6.76 12.99
CA PHE A 72 5.69 7.76 12.25
C PHE A 72 4.64 8.47 13.09
N GLN A 73 3.94 7.74 13.94
CA GLN A 73 2.86 8.32 14.75
C GLN A 73 3.37 8.88 16.07
N LYS A 74 4.18 8.12 16.79
CA LYS A 74 4.61 8.47 18.14
C LYS A 74 5.65 9.59 18.17
N ASP A 75 6.60 9.55 17.23
CA ASP A 75 7.72 10.49 17.20
C ASP A 75 7.47 11.66 16.23
N LEU A 76 6.84 11.40 15.06
CA LEU A 76 6.68 12.40 14.02
C LEU A 76 5.24 12.92 13.87
N ASN A 77 4.29 12.38 14.63
CA ASN A 77 2.88 12.75 14.60
C ASN A 77 2.25 12.66 13.19
N PHE A 78 2.72 11.72 12.35
CA PHE A 78 2.12 11.43 11.06
C PHE A 78 0.86 10.62 11.25
N ASN A 79 -0.26 11.31 11.45
CA ASN A 79 -1.57 10.71 11.64
C ASN A 79 -2.24 10.43 10.27
N ASN A 80 -3.46 10.94 10.11
CA ASN A 80 -4.21 10.74 8.89
C ASN A 80 -3.71 11.62 7.74
N TYR A 81 -3.76 11.10 6.53
CA TYR A 81 -3.53 11.85 5.31
C TYR A 81 -4.56 11.46 4.24
N SER A 82 -4.69 12.30 3.24
CA SER A 82 -5.46 12.00 2.04
C SER A 82 -4.65 12.28 0.80
N THR A 83 -4.90 11.48 -0.24
CA THR A 83 -4.23 11.65 -1.53
C THR A 83 -5.14 11.24 -2.66
N PHE A 84 -4.86 11.76 -3.86
CA PHE A 84 -5.43 11.28 -5.10
C PHE A 84 -4.46 10.33 -5.78
N SER A 85 -5.00 9.21 -6.25
CA SER A 85 -4.27 8.17 -6.97
C SER A 85 -4.96 7.90 -8.28
N GLY A 86 -4.27 7.34 -9.23
CA GLY A 86 -4.85 6.97 -10.50
C GLY A 86 -4.25 5.70 -11.07
N MET A 87 -5.00 5.05 -11.96
CA MET A 87 -4.54 3.91 -12.74
C MET A 87 -5.08 4.01 -14.16
N LEU A 88 -4.21 3.87 -15.13
CA LEU A 88 -4.56 3.71 -16.52
C LEU A 88 -4.40 2.24 -16.90
N ASP A 89 -5.47 1.64 -17.39
CA ASP A 89 -5.53 0.23 -17.80
C ASP A 89 -5.88 0.15 -19.29
N TRP A 90 -4.97 -0.42 -20.06
CA TRP A 90 -5.13 -0.67 -21.49
C TRP A 90 -5.29 -2.16 -21.75
N LYS A 91 -6.51 -2.53 -22.14
CA LYS A 91 -6.86 -3.88 -22.56
C LYS A 91 -6.55 -4.04 -24.06
N PHE A 92 -5.35 -4.49 -24.39
CA PHE A 92 -4.90 -4.61 -25.79
C PHE A 92 -5.39 -5.90 -26.48
N THR A 93 -5.78 -6.91 -25.70
CA THR A 93 -6.54 -8.06 -26.19
C THR A 93 -7.68 -8.40 -25.24
N HIS A 94 -8.50 -9.36 -25.60
CA HIS A 94 -9.63 -9.80 -24.79
C HIS A 94 -9.27 -10.24 -23.35
N LYS A 95 -8.04 -10.75 -23.16
CA LYS A 95 -7.58 -11.26 -21.86
C LYS A 95 -6.33 -10.57 -21.31
N ASN A 96 -5.73 -9.66 -22.06
CA ASN A 96 -4.44 -9.10 -21.71
C ASN A 96 -4.55 -7.61 -21.48
N HIS A 97 -4.03 -7.15 -20.35
CA HIS A 97 -4.02 -5.78 -19.92
C HIS A 97 -2.60 -5.31 -19.63
N LEU A 98 -2.29 -4.10 -20.02
CA LEU A 98 -1.16 -3.34 -19.51
C LEU A 98 -1.72 -2.19 -18.69
N TYR A 99 -1.17 -1.98 -17.51
CA TYR A 99 -1.61 -0.86 -16.69
C TYR A 99 -0.45 -0.15 -16.03
N ILE A 100 -0.70 1.09 -15.63
CA ILE A 100 0.22 1.87 -14.80
C ILE A 100 -0.58 2.55 -13.71
N ALA A 101 -0.20 2.32 -12.46
CA ALA A 101 -0.78 3.00 -11.31
C ALA A 101 0.19 4.06 -10.78
N PHE A 102 -0.38 5.15 -10.24
CA PHE A 102 0.36 6.23 -9.62
C PHE A 102 -0.34 6.69 -8.34
N SER A 103 0.43 6.87 -7.27
CA SER A 103 -0.07 7.40 -5.99
C SER A 103 1.01 8.25 -5.31
N PRO A 104 0.81 9.57 -5.17
CA PRO A 104 1.68 10.42 -4.37
C PRO A 104 1.31 10.32 -2.90
N PHE A 105 2.29 10.55 -2.04
CA PHE A 105 2.15 10.65 -0.61
C PHE A 105 3.01 11.81 -0.10
N PHE A 106 2.37 12.84 0.43
CA PHE A 106 3.06 13.99 0.98
C PHE A 106 2.49 14.30 2.35
N THR A 107 3.35 14.32 3.35
CA THR A 107 2.98 14.73 4.70
C THR A 107 4.10 15.55 5.34
N ASP A 108 3.70 16.71 5.87
CA ASP A 108 4.55 17.61 6.63
C ASP A 108 3.90 17.84 7.98
N LYS A 109 4.65 17.65 9.05
CA LYS A 109 4.19 17.84 10.42
C LYS A 109 5.25 18.55 11.25
N THR A 110 4.77 19.35 12.19
CA THR A 110 5.60 19.90 13.26
C THR A 110 5.15 19.30 14.57
N THR A 111 6.08 18.78 15.33
CA THR A 111 5.81 18.15 16.63
C THR A 111 6.91 18.47 17.63
N THR A 112 6.57 18.40 18.92
CA THR A 112 7.57 18.40 20.00
C THR A 112 7.91 16.96 20.33
N LEU A 113 9.20 16.62 20.31
CA LEU A 113 9.65 15.26 20.57
C LEU A 113 9.43 14.88 22.05
N ASN A 114 8.89 13.69 22.24
CA ASN A 114 8.71 13.09 23.57
C ASN A 114 9.88 12.20 24.01
N ARG A 115 10.83 11.95 23.10
CA ARG A 115 12.10 11.25 23.34
C ARG A 115 13.18 11.78 22.41
N THR A 116 14.42 11.55 22.76
CA THR A 116 15.55 11.78 21.86
C THR A 116 15.50 10.82 20.67
N ILE A 117 15.66 11.33 19.45
CA ILE A 117 15.74 10.54 18.22
C ILE A 117 17.03 10.85 17.48
N THR A 118 17.58 9.84 16.78
CA THR A 118 18.72 10.00 15.89
C THR A 118 18.31 9.58 14.49
N PHE A 119 18.48 10.49 13.54
CA PHE A 119 18.18 10.25 12.12
C PHE A 119 19.33 10.76 11.25
N GLN A 120 19.85 9.89 10.38
CA GLN A 120 20.97 10.23 9.48
C GLN A 120 22.17 10.89 10.20
N GLY A 121 22.54 10.33 11.36
CA GLY A 121 23.68 10.82 12.16
C GLY A 121 23.42 12.12 12.92
N GLN A 122 22.23 12.71 12.83
CA GLN A 122 21.86 13.89 13.62
C GLN A 122 20.94 13.48 14.77
N THR A 123 21.22 14.02 15.96
CA THR A 123 20.45 13.77 17.17
C THR A 123 19.56 14.96 17.48
N PHE A 124 18.30 14.69 17.73
CA PHE A 124 17.28 15.65 18.14
C PHE A 124 16.83 15.26 19.56
N GLU A 125 17.04 16.16 20.49
CA GLU A 125 16.78 15.91 21.90
C GLU A 125 15.27 15.92 22.23
N VAL A 126 14.92 15.25 23.33
CA VAL A 126 13.58 15.35 23.92
C VAL A 126 13.21 16.82 24.17
N GLY A 127 11.96 17.19 23.85
CA GLY A 127 11.49 18.58 23.96
C GLY A 127 11.83 19.47 22.76
N ALA A 128 12.66 19.00 21.82
CA ALA A 128 12.92 19.74 20.58
C ALA A 128 11.66 19.83 19.71
N VAL A 129 11.41 21.02 19.16
CA VAL A 129 10.38 21.20 18.14
C VAL A 129 10.96 20.86 16.77
N VAL A 130 10.45 19.81 16.16
CA VAL A 130 10.92 19.35 14.86
C VAL A 130 9.85 19.48 13.79
N LYS A 131 10.25 19.90 12.59
CA LYS A 131 9.48 19.80 11.37
C LYS A 131 9.92 18.56 10.61
N SER A 132 9.01 17.62 10.42
CA SER A 132 9.22 16.36 9.74
C SER A 132 8.47 16.36 8.43
N GLN A 133 9.15 15.97 7.35
CA GLN A 133 8.61 15.89 6.00
C GLN A 133 8.83 14.47 5.49
N LEU A 134 7.78 13.85 5.01
CA LEU A 134 7.84 12.55 4.34
C LEU A 134 7.13 12.67 3.01
N HIS A 135 7.91 12.69 1.96
CA HIS A 135 7.43 12.78 0.59
C HIS A 135 7.74 11.47 -0.13
N ALA A 136 6.72 10.84 -0.63
CA ALA A 136 6.86 9.62 -1.40
C ALA A 136 6.00 9.68 -2.65
N TRP A 137 6.41 8.97 -3.68
CA TRP A 137 5.55 8.64 -4.79
C TRP A 137 5.72 7.16 -5.15
N TYR A 138 4.65 6.62 -5.64
CA TYR A 138 4.53 5.24 -6.05
C TYR A 138 4.09 5.20 -7.50
N VAL A 139 4.84 4.46 -8.31
CA VAL A 139 4.47 4.14 -9.69
C VAL A 139 4.54 2.65 -9.87
N ALA A 140 3.52 2.04 -10.46
CA ALA A 140 3.47 0.61 -10.68
C ALA A 140 3.02 0.27 -12.11
N PRO A 141 3.96 0.15 -13.05
CA PRO A 141 3.69 -0.51 -14.32
C PRO A 141 3.43 -2.00 -14.07
N GLY A 142 2.42 -2.54 -14.74
CA GLY A 142 2.01 -3.92 -14.55
C GLY A 142 1.33 -4.53 -15.77
N TYR A 143 1.21 -5.84 -15.71
CA TYR A 143 0.53 -6.66 -16.69
C TYR A 143 -0.44 -7.60 -15.97
N GLN A 144 -1.64 -7.79 -16.55
CA GLN A 144 -2.63 -8.73 -16.08
C GLN A 144 -3.06 -9.67 -17.22
N TYR A 145 -3.22 -10.94 -16.88
CA TYR A 145 -3.82 -11.95 -17.73
C TYR A 145 -5.10 -12.51 -17.09
N ASP A 146 -6.24 -12.36 -17.78
CA ASP A 146 -7.52 -12.88 -17.34
C ASP A 146 -7.59 -14.40 -17.58
N ILE A 147 -7.44 -15.17 -16.51
CA ILE A 147 -7.53 -16.64 -16.54
C ILE A 147 -8.97 -17.05 -16.82
N ILE A 148 -9.89 -16.48 -16.05
CA ILE A 148 -11.33 -16.71 -16.15
C ILE A 148 -11.98 -15.40 -16.56
N ARG A 149 -12.76 -15.46 -17.65
CA ARG A 149 -13.55 -14.34 -18.13
C ARG A 149 -14.96 -14.81 -18.48
N ARG A 150 -15.97 -14.12 -17.97
CA ARG A 150 -17.38 -14.44 -18.10
C ARG A 150 -18.18 -13.14 -18.27
N LYS A 151 -19.47 -13.26 -18.65
CA LYS A 151 -20.38 -12.12 -18.76
C LYS A 151 -20.32 -11.20 -17.54
N ARG A 152 -20.31 -11.78 -16.34
CA ARG A 152 -20.40 -11.08 -15.08
C ARG A 152 -19.03 -10.79 -14.42
N GLY A 153 -17.94 -10.84 -15.16
CA GLY A 153 -16.65 -10.44 -14.62
C GLY A 153 -15.48 -11.32 -15.02
N HIS A 154 -14.36 -11.07 -14.36
CA HIS A 154 -13.11 -11.76 -14.61
C HIS A 154 -12.35 -12.07 -13.32
N LEU A 155 -11.49 -13.06 -13.43
CA LEU A 155 -10.42 -13.34 -12.47
C LEU A 155 -9.12 -13.43 -13.25
N GLY A 156 -8.17 -12.58 -12.92
CA GLY A 156 -6.87 -12.51 -13.55
C GLY A 156 -5.72 -12.74 -12.57
N LEU A 157 -4.55 -13.03 -13.12
CA LEU A 157 -3.28 -12.90 -12.43
C LEU A 157 -2.56 -11.68 -12.96
N ALA A 158 -2.07 -10.87 -12.05
CA ALA A 158 -1.31 -9.67 -12.39
C ALA A 158 0.09 -9.72 -11.78
N ALA A 159 1.04 -9.12 -12.48
CA ALA A 159 2.40 -8.88 -12.02
C ALA A 159 2.77 -7.42 -12.30
N GLN A 160 3.41 -6.77 -11.34
CA GLN A 160 3.80 -5.37 -11.46
C GLN A 160 5.11 -5.09 -10.73
N ILE A 161 5.75 -3.99 -11.07
CA ILE A 161 6.92 -3.49 -10.35
C ILE A 161 6.49 -2.24 -9.60
N ASN A 162 6.42 -2.34 -8.28
CA ASN A 162 6.12 -1.21 -7.40
C ASN A 162 7.39 -0.38 -7.20
N MET A 163 7.49 0.75 -7.87
CA MET A 163 8.59 1.70 -7.69
C MET A 163 8.20 2.71 -6.61
N PHE A 164 8.75 2.52 -5.41
CA PHE A 164 8.62 3.48 -4.32
C PHE A 164 9.83 4.41 -4.31
N ASN A 165 9.58 5.69 -4.43
CA ASN A 165 10.59 6.72 -4.14
C ASN A 165 10.14 7.48 -2.91
N THR A 166 10.95 7.48 -1.87
CA THR A 166 10.64 8.09 -0.60
C THR A 166 11.78 8.99 -0.18
N SER A 167 11.46 10.21 0.21
CA SER A 167 12.40 11.14 0.84
C SER A 167 11.86 11.55 2.21
N ALA A 168 12.73 11.49 3.22
CA ALA A 168 12.41 11.91 4.57
C ALA A 168 13.39 13.01 5.00
N LYS A 169 12.85 14.05 5.63
CA LYS A 169 13.64 15.14 6.21
C LYS A 169 13.10 15.48 7.58
N ILE A 170 14.00 15.59 8.55
CA ILE A 170 13.71 16.09 9.88
C ILE A 170 14.57 17.31 10.12
N SER A 171 13.96 18.42 10.51
CA SER A 171 14.65 19.65 10.82
C SER A 171 14.08 20.26 12.10
N GLY A 172 14.94 20.79 12.94
CA GLY A 172 14.52 21.35 14.23
C GLY A 172 15.60 22.17 14.89
N THR A 173 15.21 22.87 15.96
CA THR A 173 16.15 23.48 16.89
C THR A 173 16.51 22.44 17.93
N GLY A 174 17.74 21.94 17.93
CA GLY A 174 18.23 20.94 18.87
C GLY A 174 19.58 21.36 19.41
N GLN A 175 19.97 20.77 20.54
CA GLN A 175 21.35 20.83 21.00
C GLN A 175 22.18 19.90 20.10
N VAL A 176 23.25 20.40 19.55
CA VAL A 176 24.25 19.56 18.89
C VAL A 176 24.95 18.74 19.95
N ALA A 177 25.01 17.42 19.82
CA ALA A 177 25.77 16.55 20.69
C ALA A 177 27.26 17.02 20.71
N GLY A 178 27.68 17.67 21.79
CA GLY A 178 29.04 18.23 21.89
C GLY A 178 29.17 19.44 22.82
N GLY A 179 28.17 19.73 23.65
CA GLY A 179 28.33 20.63 24.81
C GLY A 179 28.48 22.10 24.49
N GLY A 180 27.39 22.75 24.16
CA GLY A 180 27.27 24.21 24.14
C GLY A 180 25.82 24.60 24.01
N SER A 181 25.30 25.49 24.86
CA SER A 181 23.92 25.96 24.92
C SER A 181 23.50 26.85 23.71
N THR A 182 23.94 26.55 22.53
CA THR A 182 23.53 27.27 21.33
C THR A 182 22.44 26.46 20.61
N SER A 183 21.24 27.02 20.52
CA SER A 183 20.15 26.51 19.71
C SER A 183 20.53 26.54 18.22
N ALA A 184 21.22 25.52 17.77
CA ALA A 184 21.55 25.38 16.34
C ALA A 184 20.41 24.72 15.61
N SER A 185 20.05 25.25 14.44
CA SER A 185 19.11 24.57 13.55
C SER A 185 19.81 23.38 12.90
N THR A 186 19.32 22.19 13.14
CA THR A 186 19.85 20.95 12.58
C THR A 186 18.85 20.36 11.61
N SER A 187 19.33 19.81 10.50
CA SER A 187 18.48 19.07 9.56
C SER A 187 19.18 17.79 9.10
N ALA A 188 18.38 16.74 8.98
CA ALA A 188 18.81 15.46 8.45
C ALA A 188 17.85 15.01 7.35
N SER A 189 18.36 14.46 6.27
CA SER A 189 17.54 13.98 5.16
C SER A 189 18.08 12.66 4.61
N GLY A 190 17.17 11.83 4.12
CA GLY A 190 17.52 10.60 3.43
C GLY A 190 16.49 10.26 2.37
N SER A 191 16.89 9.48 1.40
CA SER A 191 16.01 9.02 0.32
C SER A 191 16.16 7.52 0.08
N LEU A 192 15.09 6.92 -0.43
CA LEU A 192 15.02 5.51 -0.79
C LEU A 192 14.30 5.37 -2.12
N LEU A 193 14.93 4.69 -3.08
CA LEU A 193 14.27 4.16 -4.26
C LEU A 193 14.22 2.63 -4.14
N ALA A 194 13.02 2.07 -4.09
CA ALA A 194 12.81 0.65 -3.90
C ALA A 194 11.91 0.07 -5.01
N PRO A 195 12.49 -0.55 -6.05
CA PRO A 195 11.72 -1.33 -7.01
C PRO A 195 11.37 -2.69 -6.40
N ILE A 196 10.07 -2.96 -6.23
CA ILE A 196 9.55 -4.19 -5.62
C ILE A 196 8.63 -4.87 -6.61
N PRO A 197 9.08 -5.93 -7.30
CA PRO A 197 8.19 -6.75 -8.11
C PRO A 197 7.23 -7.50 -7.21
N VAL A 198 5.95 -7.52 -7.62
CA VAL A 198 4.88 -8.22 -6.90
C VAL A 198 3.96 -8.90 -7.90
N ALA A 199 3.29 -9.94 -7.44
CA ALA A 199 2.29 -10.63 -8.24
C ALA A 199 1.12 -11.06 -7.36
N GLY A 200 -0.04 -11.29 -8.01
CA GLY A 200 -1.20 -11.78 -7.30
C GLY A 200 -2.50 -11.74 -8.11
N PRO A 201 -3.58 -12.28 -7.55
CA PRO A 201 -4.89 -12.28 -8.19
C PRO A 201 -5.53 -10.88 -8.16
N GLN A 202 -6.26 -10.59 -9.23
CA GLN A 202 -7.22 -9.48 -9.34
C GLN A 202 -8.55 -10.01 -9.87
N PHE A 203 -9.65 -9.47 -9.40
CA PHE A 203 -10.96 -9.86 -9.88
C PHE A 203 -11.94 -8.68 -9.93
N ARG A 204 -12.91 -8.80 -10.83
CA ARG A 204 -14.15 -8.04 -10.84
C ARG A 204 -15.32 -8.98 -10.98
N LEU A 205 -16.38 -8.77 -10.19
CA LEU A 205 -17.59 -9.55 -10.24
C LEU A 205 -18.80 -8.62 -10.21
N TYR A 206 -19.64 -8.67 -11.24
CA TYR A 206 -20.93 -7.99 -11.30
C TYR A 206 -22.00 -8.82 -10.58
N LEU A 207 -22.58 -8.23 -9.55
CA LEU A 207 -23.59 -8.86 -8.71
C LEU A 207 -25.00 -8.78 -9.33
N THR A 208 -25.28 -7.69 -10.05
CA THR A 208 -26.58 -7.38 -10.65
C THR A 208 -26.45 -6.98 -12.11
N ASP A 209 -27.53 -7.14 -12.87
CA ASP A 209 -27.57 -6.80 -14.29
C ASP A 209 -28.01 -5.34 -14.52
N SER A 210 -28.95 -4.83 -13.70
CA SER A 210 -29.44 -3.45 -13.77
C SER A 210 -29.97 -3.00 -12.39
N PRO A 211 -29.37 -1.96 -11.76
CA PRO A 211 -28.11 -1.34 -12.14
C PRO A 211 -26.95 -2.34 -12.03
N ARG A 212 -25.88 -2.16 -12.80
CA ARG A 212 -24.69 -3.03 -12.71
C ARG A 212 -23.88 -2.68 -11.46
N VAL A 213 -24.11 -3.43 -10.39
CA VAL A 213 -23.32 -3.36 -9.16
C VAL A 213 -22.19 -4.37 -9.26
N PHE A 214 -20.96 -3.98 -8.91
CA PHE A 214 -19.80 -4.86 -8.98
C PHE A 214 -18.95 -4.79 -7.72
N VAL A 215 -18.19 -5.84 -7.48
CA VAL A 215 -17.11 -5.90 -6.50
C VAL A 215 -15.80 -6.05 -7.25
N ASP A 216 -14.82 -5.22 -6.91
CA ASP A 216 -13.43 -5.34 -7.32
C ASP A 216 -12.59 -5.77 -6.13
N GLY A 217 -11.58 -6.58 -6.39
CA GLY A 217 -10.61 -6.94 -5.36
C GLY A 217 -9.27 -7.33 -5.95
N ASN A 218 -8.23 -7.12 -5.15
CA ASN A 218 -6.88 -7.55 -5.47
C ASN A 218 -6.13 -8.02 -4.23
N LEU A 219 -5.14 -8.87 -4.46
CA LEU A 219 -4.16 -9.28 -3.46
C LEU A 219 -2.82 -9.38 -4.14
N PHE A 220 -1.88 -8.52 -3.77
CA PHE A 220 -0.50 -8.54 -4.25
C PHE A 220 0.45 -8.89 -3.13
N GLY A 221 1.49 -9.63 -3.44
CA GLY A 221 2.52 -9.94 -2.48
C GLY A 221 3.83 -10.37 -3.12
N MET A 222 4.91 -10.15 -2.37
CA MET A 222 6.24 -10.69 -2.65
C MET A 222 7.10 -10.60 -1.40
N TYR A 223 8.01 -11.55 -1.27
CA TYR A 223 9.04 -11.58 -0.25
C TYR A 223 10.40 -11.73 -0.89
N PHE A 224 11.34 -10.86 -0.53
CA PHE A 224 12.72 -10.92 -0.97
C PHE A 224 13.65 -11.09 0.21
N PHE A 225 14.39 -12.19 0.23
CA PHE A 225 15.34 -12.49 1.28
C PHE A 225 16.36 -11.35 1.44
N GLY A 226 16.49 -10.83 2.66
CA GLY A 226 17.45 -9.78 2.97
C GLY A 226 17.10 -8.37 2.48
N TYR A 227 16.17 -8.22 1.53
CA TYR A 227 15.78 -6.91 0.99
C TYR A 227 14.51 -6.37 1.66
N GLY A 228 13.45 -7.18 1.71
CA GLY A 228 12.18 -6.77 2.28
C GLY A 228 10.98 -7.59 1.80
N SER A 229 9.80 -7.08 2.08
CA SER A 229 8.53 -7.71 1.70
C SER A 229 7.46 -6.66 1.37
N PHE A 230 6.50 -7.06 0.57
CA PHE A 230 5.30 -6.28 0.28
C PHE A 230 4.08 -7.19 0.27
N VAL A 231 3.01 -6.74 0.91
CA VAL A 231 1.67 -7.34 0.80
C VAL A 231 0.65 -6.21 0.75
N SER A 232 -0.28 -6.28 -0.18
CA SER A 232 -1.38 -5.32 -0.30
C SER A 232 -2.66 -6.00 -0.73
N THR A 233 -3.78 -5.61 -0.14
CA THR A 233 -5.13 -6.00 -0.57
C THR A 233 -6.07 -4.81 -0.45
N ALA A 234 -6.89 -4.63 -1.46
CA ALA A 234 -7.94 -3.63 -1.50
C ALA A 234 -9.18 -4.22 -2.15
N ASP A 235 -10.34 -3.89 -1.59
CA ASP A 235 -11.63 -4.32 -2.08
C ASP A 235 -12.55 -3.10 -2.21
N ALA A 236 -13.35 -3.06 -3.26
CA ALA A 236 -14.29 -1.98 -3.52
C ALA A 236 -15.62 -2.51 -4.05
N LEU A 237 -16.68 -1.87 -3.63
CA LEU A 237 -18.03 -2.03 -4.20
C LEU A 237 -18.29 -0.84 -5.12
N GLY A 238 -18.78 -1.11 -6.33
CA GLY A 238 -19.04 -0.06 -7.29
C GLY A 238 -20.39 -0.23 -8.01
N VAL A 239 -20.80 0.83 -8.66
CA VAL A 239 -21.98 0.85 -9.52
C VAL A 239 -21.65 1.54 -10.83
N THR A 240 -22.06 0.91 -11.93
CA THR A 240 -21.96 1.48 -13.27
C THR A 240 -23.12 2.41 -13.50
N ILE A 241 -22.85 3.71 -13.70
CA ILE A 241 -23.84 4.75 -13.97
C ILE A 241 -24.27 4.69 -15.44
N ASN A 242 -23.29 4.56 -16.33
CA ASN A 242 -23.50 4.39 -17.76
C ASN A 242 -22.33 3.59 -18.36
N LYS A 243 -22.34 3.33 -19.68
CA LYS A 243 -21.29 2.54 -20.35
C LYS A 243 -19.86 3.10 -20.19
N HIS A 244 -19.72 4.37 -19.82
CA HIS A 244 -18.43 5.04 -19.72
C HIS A 244 -18.03 5.40 -18.28
N VAL A 245 -18.97 5.46 -17.34
CA VAL A 245 -18.72 5.96 -16.00
C VAL A 245 -19.23 4.99 -14.95
N SER A 246 -18.37 4.67 -14.02
CA SER A 246 -18.70 3.96 -12.79
C SER A 246 -18.16 4.71 -11.58
N VAL A 247 -18.79 4.54 -10.42
CA VAL A 247 -18.30 5.01 -9.13
C VAL A 247 -18.10 3.83 -8.21
N ASN A 248 -17.13 3.93 -7.32
CA ASN A 248 -16.86 2.90 -6.35
C ASN A 248 -16.46 3.49 -4.99
N ALA A 249 -16.67 2.70 -3.96
CA ALA A 249 -16.18 2.95 -2.62
C ALA A 249 -15.66 1.65 -2.02
N GLY A 250 -14.57 1.74 -1.30
CA GLY A 250 -13.91 0.55 -0.80
C GLY A 250 -12.96 0.83 0.33
N TYR A 251 -12.19 -0.18 0.65
CA TYR A 251 -11.23 -0.11 1.72
C TYR A 251 -9.96 -0.88 1.38
N GLN A 252 -8.81 -0.26 1.58
CA GLN A 252 -7.53 -0.94 1.58
C GLN A 252 -7.35 -1.63 2.95
N LEU A 253 -7.56 -2.94 2.98
CA LEU A 253 -7.53 -3.74 4.21
C LEU A 253 -6.11 -3.88 4.75
N ALA A 254 -5.13 -3.98 3.86
CA ALA A 254 -3.72 -4.03 4.20
C ALA A 254 -2.88 -3.48 3.05
N SER A 255 -1.91 -2.67 3.39
CA SER A 255 -0.73 -2.42 2.59
C SER A 255 0.44 -2.41 3.54
N HIS A 256 1.31 -3.39 3.44
CA HIS A 256 2.46 -3.55 4.32
C HIS A 256 3.72 -3.65 3.48
N LEU A 257 4.57 -2.64 3.61
CA LEU A 257 5.87 -2.55 2.97
C LEU A 257 6.94 -2.64 4.03
N THR A 258 7.89 -3.53 3.85
CA THR A 258 9.14 -3.55 4.61
C THR A 258 10.30 -3.47 3.64
N VAL A 259 11.21 -2.53 3.87
CA VAL A 259 12.52 -2.45 3.20
C VAL A 259 13.58 -2.40 4.29
N ASN A 260 14.46 -3.39 4.26
CA ASN A 260 15.52 -3.47 5.27
C ASN A 260 16.57 -2.39 5.03
N GLY A 261 16.91 -1.65 6.09
CA GLY A 261 18.01 -0.68 6.08
C GLY A 261 19.37 -1.35 5.94
N THR A 262 20.30 -0.63 5.35
CA THR A 262 21.73 -0.98 5.32
C THR A 262 22.53 0.24 5.76
N GLN A 263 23.87 0.14 5.84
CA GLN A 263 24.75 1.27 6.14
C GLN A 263 24.52 2.47 5.22
N ASN A 264 24.13 2.23 3.95
CA ASN A 264 23.97 3.26 2.92
C ASN A 264 22.51 3.41 2.43
N ARG A 265 21.54 2.78 3.09
CA ARG A 265 20.14 2.78 2.68
C ARG A 265 19.21 2.88 3.87
N LEU A 266 18.20 3.76 3.75
CA LEU A 266 17.11 3.83 4.72
C LEU A 266 16.40 2.49 4.87
N GLY A 267 16.08 2.13 6.11
CA GLY A 267 15.09 1.13 6.42
C GLY A 267 13.70 1.76 6.49
N LEU A 268 12.71 1.07 5.98
CA LEU A 268 11.33 1.54 5.98
C LEU A 268 10.38 0.39 6.31
N GLN A 269 9.55 0.59 7.31
CA GLN A 269 8.36 -0.22 7.55
C GLN A 269 7.16 0.69 7.45
N LEU A 270 6.28 0.43 6.51
CA LEU A 270 5.10 1.24 6.28
C LEU A 270 3.88 0.34 6.17
N SER A 271 2.90 0.57 7.02
CA SER A 271 1.59 -0.05 6.92
C SER A 271 0.54 1.03 6.71
N GLN A 272 -0.37 0.78 5.78
CA GLN A 272 -1.47 1.67 5.46
C GLN A 272 -2.77 0.88 5.40
N LYS A 273 -3.80 1.46 5.97
CA LYS A 273 -5.19 1.01 5.87
C LYS A 273 -6.05 2.24 5.67
N GLY A 274 -7.08 2.15 4.84
CA GLY A 274 -7.85 3.35 4.61
C GLY A 274 -9.02 3.18 3.67
N ALA A 275 -9.89 4.18 3.70
CA ALA A 275 -11.04 4.27 2.81
C ALA A 275 -10.63 4.73 1.41
N ILE A 276 -11.29 4.18 0.42
CA ILE A 276 -11.11 4.51 -1.00
C ILE A 276 -12.45 4.94 -1.55
N VAL A 277 -12.47 6.05 -2.27
CA VAL A 277 -13.63 6.47 -3.09
C VAL A 277 -13.10 6.81 -4.47
N GLY A 278 -13.75 6.28 -5.51
CA GLY A 278 -13.20 6.39 -6.85
C GLY A 278 -14.24 6.56 -7.95
N MET A 279 -13.74 6.97 -9.09
CA MET A 279 -14.46 7.02 -10.35
C MET A 279 -13.66 6.27 -11.41
N GLN A 280 -14.37 5.57 -12.28
CA GLN A 280 -13.79 4.83 -13.39
C GLN A 280 -14.39 5.37 -14.69
N PHE A 281 -13.52 5.67 -15.65
CA PHE A 281 -13.87 6.14 -16.98
C PHE A 281 -13.44 5.09 -18.01
N SER A 282 -14.38 4.50 -18.73
CA SER A 282 -14.17 3.40 -19.67
C SER A 282 -14.41 3.85 -21.12
N PHE A 283 -13.47 3.52 -22.03
CA PHE A 283 -13.47 3.93 -23.44
C PHE A 283 -13.26 2.74 -24.38
#